data_128720cf5c93c4b705e504187f8257f3
#
_entry.id   128720cf5c93c4b705e504187f8257f3
#
_cell.length_a   1.000
_cell.length_b   1.000
_cell.length_c   1.000
_cell.angle_alpha   90.00
_cell.angle_beta   90.00
_cell.angle_gamma   90.00
#
_symmetry.space_group_name_H-M   'P 1'
#
loop_
_entity.id
_entity.type
_entity.pdbx_description
1 polymer ?
#
loop_
_entity_poly.entity_id
_entity_poly.type
_entity_poly.pdbx_seq_one_letter_code
_entity_poly.pdbx_strand_id
1 'polypeptide(L)'
;MADQQELDDFFAHAKAALDLPADTYEDAYQLGGAKFADKLAALVKTGKKTATSSGFELYTIEQDPLPNAGVDNIILNRADKPVALTFTDNVFVTPFMKVTADIAKREGEDDQSLASWREVHQAFFSREYQANGIQFDPESSMVVVEEFHTVYPVVQTR
;
A
#
# COMPACT_ATOMS: atom_id res chain seq x y z
N MET A 1 -15.69 0.10 9.54
CA MET A 1 -15.27 -1.29 9.31
C MET A 1 -15.82 -1.77 7.98
N ALA A 2 -15.01 -2.42 7.19
CA ALA A 2 -15.43 -2.91 5.87
C ALA A 2 -16.47 -4.03 6.02
N ASP A 3 -17.47 -4.01 5.14
CA ASP A 3 -18.49 -5.05 5.07
C ASP A 3 -17.94 -6.24 4.31
N GLN A 4 -17.86 -7.41 4.96
CA GLN A 4 -17.30 -8.61 4.37
C GLN A 4 -18.02 -9.02 3.08
N GLN A 5 -19.34 -8.85 3.03
CA GLN A 5 -20.11 -9.18 1.82
C GLN A 5 -19.74 -8.26 0.66
N GLU A 6 -19.55 -6.96 0.91
CA GLU A 6 -19.12 -6.02 -0.13
C GLU A 6 -17.75 -6.39 -0.68
N LEU A 7 -16.82 -6.81 0.19
CA LEU A 7 -15.48 -7.22 -0.22
C LEU A 7 -15.55 -8.49 -1.08
N ASP A 8 -16.31 -9.46 -0.64
CA ASP A 8 -16.46 -10.72 -1.37
C ASP A 8 -17.13 -10.50 -2.73
N ASP A 9 -18.15 -9.64 -2.79
CA ASP A 9 -18.83 -9.29 -4.04
C ASP A 9 -17.89 -8.54 -4.99
N PHE A 10 -17.10 -7.63 -4.47
CA PHE A 10 -16.10 -6.90 -5.28
C PHE A 10 -15.08 -7.86 -5.89
N PHE A 11 -14.55 -8.78 -5.10
CA PHE A 11 -13.58 -9.76 -5.58
C PHE A 11 -14.21 -10.70 -6.60
N ALA A 12 -15.41 -11.20 -6.34
CA ALA A 12 -16.12 -12.07 -7.26
C ALA A 12 -16.40 -11.37 -8.62
N HIS A 13 -16.75 -10.10 -8.57
CA HIS A 13 -16.97 -9.30 -9.78
C HIS A 13 -15.68 -9.14 -10.58
N ALA A 14 -14.58 -8.82 -9.92
CA ALA A 14 -13.27 -8.69 -10.56
C ALA A 14 -12.83 -10.02 -11.18
N LYS A 15 -12.97 -11.11 -10.42
CA LYS A 15 -12.60 -12.46 -10.88
C LYS A 15 -13.38 -12.84 -12.13
N ALA A 16 -14.69 -12.61 -12.14
CA ALA A 16 -15.54 -12.93 -13.27
C ALA A 16 -15.22 -12.08 -14.50
N ALA A 17 -14.93 -10.78 -14.31
CA ALA A 17 -14.63 -9.85 -15.39
C ALA A 17 -13.29 -10.16 -16.07
N LEU A 18 -12.31 -10.67 -15.34
CA LEU A 18 -10.92 -10.82 -15.80
C LEU A 18 -10.44 -12.27 -15.84
N ASP A 19 -11.29 -13.23 -15.46
CA ASP A 19 -10.93 -14.64 -15.38
C ASP A 19 -9.65 -14.86 -14.55
N LEU A 20 -9.63 -14.29 -13.35
CA LEU A 20 -8.46 -14.34 -12.50
C LEU A 20 -8.22 -15.75 -11.95
N PRO A 21 -6.93 -16.18 -11.86
CA PRO A 21 -6.60 -17.52 -11.35
C PRO A 21 -6.77 -17.66 -9.84
N ALA A 22 -6.67 -16.57 -9.08
CA ALA A 22 -6.77 -16.60 -7.63
C ALA A 22 -8.20 -16.92 -7.18
N ASP A 23 -8.33 -17.74 -6.14
CA ASP A 23 -9.63 -18.11 -5.57
C ASP A 23 -10.08 -17.16 -4.47
N THR A 24 -9.13 -16.41 -3.87
CA THR A 24 -9.41 -15.47 -2.79
C THR A 24 -8.37 -14.35 -2.77
N TYR A 25 -8.68 -13.28 -2.05
CA TYR A 25 -7.74 -12.20 -1.75
C TYR A 25 -7.19 -12.38 -0.33
N GLU A 26 -5.98 -11.84 -0.10
CA GLU A 26 -5.29 -11.98 1.20
C GLU A 26 -5.87 -11.05 2.25
N ASP A 27 -6.03 -9.76 1.91
CA ASP A 27 -6.41 -8.73 2.87
C ASP A 27 -7.12 -7.57 2.17
N ALA A 28 -7.77 -6.72 2.97
CA ALA A 28 -8.40 -5.49 2.51
C ALA A 28 -8.05 -4.38 3.49
N TYR A 29 -7.50 -3.27 3.00
CA TYR A 29 -7.01 -2.22 3.88
C TYR A 29 -6.95 -0.85 3.20
N GLN A 30 -6.91 0.19 4.05
CA GLN A 30 -6.65 1.57 3.63
C GLN A 30 -5.15 1.81 3.57
N LEU A 31 -4.71 2.59 2.59
CA LEU A 31 -3.33 3.06 2.52
C LEU A 31 -3.22 4.43 3.19
N GLY A 32 -2.16 4.64 3.97
CA GLY A 32 -1.85 5.92 4.59
C GLY A 32 -2.77 6.35 5.73
N GLY A 33 -3.65 5.47 6.19
CA GLY A 33 -4.64 5.79 7.21
C GLY A 33 -5.81 6.61 6.68
N ALA A 34 -6.81 6.86 7.53
CA ALA A 34 -8.07 7.48 7.11
C ALA A 34 -7.90 8.82 6.39
N LYS A 35 -6.95 9.64 6.84
CA LYS A 35 -6.72 10.97 6.26
C LYS A 35 -6.33 10.92 4.78
N PHE A 36 -5.55 9.91 4.38
CA PHE A 36 -5.02 9.81 3.02
C PHE A 36 -5.68 8.71 2.20
N ALA A 37 -6.59 7.94 2.79
CA ALA A 37 -7.15 6.75 2.17
C ALA A 37 -7.80 7.01 0.81
N ASP A 38 -8.60 8.06 0.69
CA ASP A 38 -9.29 8.39 -0.57
C ASP A 38 -8.29 8.77 -1.66
N LYS A 39 -7.33 9.62 -1.33
CA LYS A 39 -6.30 10.07 -2.28
C LYS A 39 -5.46 8.92 -2.77
N LEU A 40 -4.99 8.08 -1.87
CA LEU A 40 -4.10 6.96 -2.22
C LEU A 40 -4.85 5.86 -2.96
N ALA A 41 -6.09 5.56 -2.58
CA ALA A 41 -6.93 4.62 -3.31
C ALA A 41 -7.15 5.06 -4.76
N ALA A 42 -7.38 6.36 -4.98
CA ALA A 42 -7.53 6.92 -6.34
C ALA A 42 -6.26 6.75 -7.17
N LEU A 43 -5.09 6.97 -6.57
CA LEU A 43 -3.80 6.78 -7.26
C LEU A 43 -3.56 5.31 -7.64
N VAL A 44 -3.97 4.37 -6.78
CA VAL A 44 -3.90 2.94 -7.08
C VAL A 44 -4.84 2.60 -8.22
N LYS A 45 -6.09 3.07 -8.17
CA LYS A 45 -7.11 2.79 -9.18
C LYS A 45 -6.65 3.20 -10.58
N THR A 46 -5.98 4.34 -10.70
CA THR A 46 -5.49 4.84 -11.99
C THR A 46 -4.16 4.21 -12.42
N GLY A 47 -3.53 3.41 -11.57
CA GLY A 47 -2.25 2.79 -11.86
C GLY A 47 -1.04 3.70 -11.65
N LYS A 48 -1.25 4.91 -11.14
CA LYS A 48 -0.14 5.84 -10.86
C LYS A 48 0.68 5.39 -9.66
N LYS A 49 0.02 4.84 -8.62
CA LYS A 49 0.70 4.30 -7.45
C LYS A 49 0.87 2.78 -7.61
N THR A 50 2.11 2.32 -7.67
CA THR A 50 2.48 0.90 -7.84
C THR A 50 3.46 0.42 -6.78
N ALA A 51 3.65 1.19 -5.73
CA ALA A 51 4.42 0.79 -4.55
C ALA A 51 3.89 1.51 -3.32
N THR A 52 4.12 0.90 -2.17
CA THR A 52 3.82 1.52 -0.88
C THR A 52 4.89 1.09 0.13
N SER A 53 5.11 1.95 1.13
CA SER A 53 6.11 1.71 2.17
C SER A 53 5.47 1.78 3.54
N SER A 54 5.93 0.92 4.44
CA SER A 54 5.50 0.91 5.84
C SER A 54 6.69 0.74 6.77
N GLY A 55 6.55 1.13 8.03
CA GLY A 55 7.63 1.06 9.00
C GLY A 55 7.90 -0.36 9.47
N PHE A 56 9.10 -0.85 9.22
CA PHE A 56 9.46 -2.24 9.53
C PHE A 56 9.33 -2.55 11.03
N GLU A 57 9.82 -1.66 11.89
CA GLU A 57 9.83 -1.88 13.34
C GLU A 57 8.41 -1.98 13.93
N LEU A 58 7.41 -1.38 13.27
CA LEU A 58 6.03 -1.46 13.72
C LEU A 58 5.46 -2.88 13.63
N TYR A 59 5.90 -3.67 12.65
CA TYR A 59 5.44 -5.06 12.51
C TYR A 59 5.83 -5.88 13.74
N THR A 60 7.02 -5.66 14.27
CA THR A 60 7.48 -6.35 15.48
C THR A 60 6.65 -5.95 16.70
N ILE A 61 6.37 -4.64 16.84
CA ILE A 61 5.59 -4.11 17.98
C ILE A 61 4.15 -4.61 17.94
N GLU A 62 3.54 -4.59 16.77
CA GLU A 62 2.15 -5.02 16.57
C GLU A 62 2.02 -6.53 16.49
N GLN A 63 3.14 -7.25 16.40
CA GLN A 63 3.20 -8.70 16.23
C GLN A 63 2.49 -9.16 14.96
N ASP A 64 2.55 -8.34 13.91
CA ASP A 64 1.97 -8.65 12.62
C ASP A 64 3.02 -9.28 11.70
N PRO A 65 2.60 -10.24 10.85
CA PRO A 65 3.52 -10.76 9.83
C PRO A 65 3.77 -9.71 8.77
N LEU A 66 4.93 -9.81 8.10
CA LEU A 66 5.22 -8.98 6.94
C LEU A 66 4.25 -9.33 5.81
N PRO A 67 3.96 -8.35 4.91
CA PRO A 67 3.14 -8.62 3.73
C PRO A 67 3.73 -9.73 2.86
N ASN A 68 2.86 -10.42 2.13
CA ASN A 68 3.26 -11.49 1.22
C ASN A 68 3.25 -11.02 -0.23
N ALA A 69 4.24 -11.48 -1.01
CA ALA A 69 4.19 -11.36 -2.47
C ALA A 69 3.34 -12.50 -3.04
N GLY A 70 2.85 -12.33 -4.27
CA GLY A 70 2.08 -13.37 -4.96
C GLY A 70 0.62 -13.46 -4.55
N VAL A 71 0.08 -12.44 -3.92
CA VAL A 71 -1.30 -12.42 -3.43
C VAL A 71 -2.06 -11.20 -3.94
N ASP A 72 -3.39 -11.33 -3.99
CA ASP A 72 -4.29 -10.21 -4.29
C ASP A 72 -4.71 -9.52 -3.00
N ASN A 73 -4.84 -8.20 -3.05
CA ASN A 73 -5.34 -7.39 -1.95
C ASN A 73 -6.38 -6.39 -2.45
N ILE A 74 -7.35 -6.06 -1.59
CA ILE A 74 -8.35 -5.04 -1.89
C ILE A 74 -7.94 -3.74 -1.21
N ILE A 75 -7.89 -2.66 -1.99
CA ILE A 75 -7.59 -1.32 -1.46
C ILE A 75 -8.91 -0.60 -1.18
N LEU A 76 -9.04 -0.08 0.03
CA LEU A 76 -10.23 0.57 0.52
C LEU A 76 -10.08 2.09 0.51
N ASN A 77 -11.19 2.79 0.34
CA ASN A 77 -11.25 4.24 0.57
C ASN A 77 -11.52 4.53 2.06
N ARG A 78 -11.64 5.81 2.40
CA ARG A 78 -11.88 6.25 3.78
C ARG A 78 -13.19 5.67 4.38
N ALA A 79 -14.19 5.44 3.54
CA ALA A 79 -15.47 4.86 3.97
C ALA A 79 -15.43 3.32 4.07
N ASP A 80 -14.24 2.72 3.98
CA ASP A 80 -14.02 1.27 3.99
C ASP A 80 -14.71 0.56 2.83
N LYS A 81 -14.86 1.25 1.68
CA LYS A 81 -15.42 0.65 0.47
C LYS A 81 -14.31 0.21 -0.46
N PRO A 82 -14.47 -0.95 -1.15
CA PRO A 82 -13.45 -1.44 -2.08
C PRO A 82 -13.34 -0.52 -3.30
N VAL A 83 -12.10 -0.17 -3.65
CA VAL A 83 -11.79 0.72 -4.79
C VAL A 83 -11.01 -0.01 -5.86
N ALA A 84 -10.05 -0.84 -5.47
CA ALA A 84 -9.17 -1.52 -6.41
C ALA A 84 -8.72 -2.87 -5.87
N LEU A 85 -8.47 -3.80 -6.80
CA LEU A 85 -7.79 -5.06 -6.51
C LEU A 85 -6.37 -4.95 -7.03
N THR A 86 -5.39 -5.26 -6.18
CA THR A 86 -3.97 -5.24 -6.53
C THR A 86 -3.38 -6.63 -6.43
N PHE A 87 -2.32 -6.88 -7.19
CA PHE A 87 -1.48 -8.07 -7.06
C PHE A 87 -0.11 -7.62 -6.59
N THR A 88 0.39 -8.20 -5.49
CA THR A 88 1.70 -7.85 -4.93
C THR A 88 2.78 -8.66 -5.64
N ASP A 89 3.63 -7.95 -6.38
CA ASP A 89 4.70 -8.56 -7.18
C ASP A 89 5.94 -8.86 -6.35
N ASN A 90 6.26 -7.98 -5.40
CA ASN A 90 7.50 -8.08 -4.63
C ASN A 90 7.36 -7.41 -3.27
N VAL A 91 8.02 -7.96 -2.25
CA VAL A 91 8.09 -7.37 -0.92
C VAL A 91 9.55 -7.45 -0.47
N PHE A 92 10.10 -6.33 -0.01
CA PHE A 92 11.45 -6.33 0.54
C PHE A 92 11.59 -5.29 1.65
N VAL A 93 12.63 -5.46 2.48
CA VAL A 93 12.96 -4.56 3.57
C VAL A 93 14.25 -3.84 3.21
N THR A 94 14.27 -2.52 3.40
CA THR A 94 15.43 -1.70 3.10
C THR A 94 15.57 -0.58 4.14
N PRO A 95 16.80 -0.09 4.41
CA PRO A 95 16.95 1.10 5.22
C PRO A 95 16.20 2.28 4.63
N PHE A 96 15.58 3.11 5.47
CA PHE A 96 14.86 4.30 5.02
C PHE A 96 15.71 5.15 4.07
N MET A 97 16.98 5.37 4.43
CA MET A 97 17.88 6.20 3.62
C MET A 97 18.31 5.57 2.29
N LYS A 98 18.02 4.28 2.09
CA LYS A 98 18.35 3.58 0.84
C LYS A 98 17.17 3.39 -0.09
N VAL A 99 16.01 3.93 0.23
CA VAL A 99 14.88 3.96 -0.70
C VAL A 99 15.32 4.74 -1.94
N THR A 100 15.00 4.19 -3.11
CA THR A 100 15.48 4.72 -4.39
C THR A 100 14.51 5.72 -5.01
N ALA A 101 15.02 6.50 -5.97
CA ALA A 101 14.17 7.41 -6.76
C ALA A 101 13.10 6.64 -7.54
N ASP A 102 13.40 5.41 -7.98
CA ASP A 102 12.40 4.57 -8.65
C ASP A 102 11.24 4.22 -7.73
N ILE A 103 11.52 3.83 -6.49
CA ILE A 103 10.47 3.55 -5.50
C ILE A 103 9.62 4.81 -5.24
N ALA A 104 10.25 5.96 -5.06
CA ALA A 104 9.53 7.22 -4.84
C ALA A 104 8.60 7.53 -6.01
N LYS A 105 9.04 7.29 -7.24
CA LYS A 105 8.22 7.49 -8.43
C LYS A 105 7.05 6.50 -8.46
N ARG A 106 7.29 5.24 -8.13
CA ARG A 106 6.26 4.20 -8.12
C ARG A 106 5.22 4.40 -7.02
N GLU A 107 5.57 5.08 -5.93
CA GLU A 107 4.57 5.44 -4.92
C GLU A 107 3.57 6.48 -5.44
N GLY A 108 3.93 7.22 -6.47
CA GLY A 108 3.01 8.03 -7.26
C GLY A 108 2.48 9.28 -6.57
N GLU A 109 3.06 9.67 -5.43
CA GLU A 109 2.56 10.77 -4.59
C GLU A 109 3.33 12.07 -4.86
N ASP A 110 2.65 13.18 -4.69
CA ASP A 110 3.21 14.53 -4.85
C ASP A 110 3.92 14.65 -6.21
N ASP A 111 5.15 15.21 -6.25
CA ASP A 111 5.93 15.34 -7.48
C ASP A 111 6.69 14.07 -7.86
N GLN A 112 6.51 12.98 -7.10
CA GLN A 112 7.15 11.68 -7.30
C GLN A 112 8.68 11.71 -7.17
N SER A 113 9.25 12.78 -6.61
CA SER A 113 10.70 12.88 -6.38
C SER A 113 11.11 12.15 -5.10
N LEU A 114 12.35 11.71 -5.05
CA LEU A 114 12.91 11.09 -3.84
C LEU A 114 13.00 12.09 -2.69
N ALA A 115 13.31 13.35 -2.98
CA ALA A 115 13.37 14.40 -1.95
C ALA A 115 12.00 14.60 -1.28
N SER A 116 10.94 14.71 -2.07
CA SER A 116 9.57 14.82 -1.58
C SER A 116 9.17 13.55 -0.79
N TRP A 117 9.48 12.37 -1.34
CA TRP A 117 9.19 11.11 -0.68
C TRP A 117 9.81 11.05 0.73
N ARG A 118 11.09 11.40 0.85
CA ARG A 118 11.79 11.37 2.14
C ARG A 118 11.19 12.33 3.14
N GLU A 119 10.89 13.55 2.72
CA GLU A 119 10.30 14.57 3.58
C GLU A 119 8.94 14.11 4.12
N VAL A 120 8.06 13.69 3.23
CA VAL A 120 6.70 13.27 3.58
C VAL A 120 6.72 12.01 4.46
N HIS A 121 7.52 11.01 4.08
CA HIS A 121 7.55 9.74 4.80
C HIS A 121 8.28 9.84 6.14
N GLN A 122 9.30 10.68 6.24
CA GLN A 122 9.94 10.91 7.54
C GLN A 122 8.96 11.50 8.53
N ALA A 123 8.17 12.48 8.11
CA ALA A 123 7.15 13.08 8.96
C ALA A 123 6.06 12.07 9.32
N PHE A 124 5.59 11.29 8.34
CA PHE A 124 4.55 10.29 8.56
C PHE A 124 5.02 9.19 9.51
N PHE A 125 6.17 8.59 9.26
CA PHE A 125 6.71 7.53 10.11
C PHE A 125 7.04 8.03 11.51
N SER A 126 7.55 9.26 11.64
CA SER A 126 7.85 9.83 12.96
C SER A 126 6.59 9.90 13.82
N ARG A 127 5.47 10.34 13.24
CA ARG A 127 4.18 10.39 13.95
C ARG A 127 3.66 9.00 14.28
N GLU A 128 3.72 8.08 13.33
CA GLU A 128 3.22 6.73 13.50
C GLU A 128 4.01 5.95 14.55
N TYR A 129 5.33 6.06 14.52
CA TYR A 129 6.20 5.43 15.51
C TYR A 129 5.97 6.00 16.91
N GLN A 130 5.87 7.33 17.01
CA GLN A 130 5.58 7.98 18.28
C GLN A 130 4.26 7.52 18.89
N ALA A 131 3.23 7.36 18.04
CA ALA A 131 1.92 6.86 18.49
C ALA A 131 2.00 5.43 19.04
N ASN A 132 3.03 4.68 18.66
CA ASN A 132 3.28 3.31 19.14
C ASN A 132 4.40 3.23 20.18
N GLY A 133 4.82 4.36 20.75
CA GLY A 133 5.76 4.41 21.86
C GLY A 133 7.22 4.18 21.47
N ILE A 134 7.57 4.29 20.19
CA ILE A 134 8.95 4.18 19.73
C ILE A 134 9.34 5.39 18.88
N GLN A 135 10.62 5.54 18.63
CA GLN A 135 11.16 6.65 17.86
C GLN A 135 11.57 6.17 16.46
N PHE A 136 11.12 6.90 15.43
CA PHE A 136 11.63 6.72 14.09
C PHE A 136 12.95 7.44 13.94
N ASP A 137 14.00 6.71 13.51
CA ASP A 137 15.32 7.29 13.24
C ASP A 137 15.59 7.12 11.73
N PRO A 138 15.62 8.22 10.96
CA PRO A 138 15.83 8.12 9.52
C PRO A 138 17.14 7.46 9.12
N GLU A 139 18.15 7.48 10.00
CA GLU A 139 19.46 6.88 9.71
C GLU A 139 19.54 5.40 10.02
N SER A 140 18.65 4.87 10.87
CA SER A 140 18.71 3.46 11.28
C SER A 140 17.42 2.69 11.07
N SER A 141 16.27 3.35 11.00
CA SER A 141 15.00 2.66 10.82
C SER A 141 14.87 2.08 9.42
N MET A 142 14.16 0.95 9.35
CA MET A 142 13.94 0.21 8.12
C MET A 142 12.52 0.39 7.63
N VAL A 143 12.32 0.20 6.34
CA VAL A 143 10.98 0.23 5.72
C VAL A 143 10.71 -1.07 4.98
N VAL A 144 9.45 -1.47 4.98
CA VAL A 144 8.95 -2.57 4.16
C VAL A 144 8.37 -1.94 2.89
N VAL A 145 8.88 -2.34 1.75
CA VAL A 145 8.40 -1.87 0.44
C VAL A 145 7.62 -2.98 -0.21
N GLU A 146 6.39 -2.66 -0.63
CA GLU A 146 5.54 -3.55 -1.42
C GLU A 146 5.42 -2.97 -2.81
N GLU A 147 5.82 -3.74 -3.81
CA GLU A 147 5.65 -3.39 -5.22
C GLU A 147 4.47 -4.18 -5.77
N PHE A 148 3.53 -3.51 -6.39
CA PHE A 148 2.29 -4.12 -6.85
C PHE A 148 1.84 -3.49 -8.17
N HIS A 149 0.84 -4.11 -8.79
CA HIS A 149 0.12 -3.50 -9.91
C HIS A 149 -1.38 -3.67 -9.69
N THR A 150 -2.15 -2.77 -10.28
CA THR A 150 -3.60 -2.79 -10.19
C THR A 150 -4.17 -3.80 -11.18
N VAL A 151 -4.95 -4.75 -10.67
CA VAL A 151 -5.57 -5.80 -11.45
C VAL A 151 -6.97 -5.39 -11.90
N TYR A 152 -7.72 -4.78 -10.98
CA TYR A 152 -9.10 -4.37 -11.26
C TYR A 152 -9.42 -3.08 -10.51
N PRO A 153 -10.10 -2.10 -11.11
CA PRO A 153 -10.47 -2.06 -12.53
C PRO A 153 -9.24 -2.02 -13.45
N VAL A 154 -9.42 -2.41 -14.69
CA VAL A 154 -8.33 -2.39 -15.68
C VAL A 154 -7.82 -0.97 -15.84
N VAL A 155 -6.49 -0.79 -15.68
CA VAL A 155 -5.86 0.52 -15.80
C VAL A 155 -5.91 0.98 -17.25
N GLN A 156 -6.42 2.20 -17.46
CA GLN A 156 -6.46 2.80 -18.79
C GLN A 156 -5.05 3.29 -19.15
N THR A 157 -4.48 2.72 -20.19
CA THR A 157 -3.20 3.16 -20.74
C THR A 157 -3.46 4.05 -21.95
N ARG A 158 -2.64 5.09 -22.09
CA ARG A 158 -2.72 6.00 -23.24
C ARG A 158 -1.55 5.77 -24.18
#